data_2598c15500b3fe2a37471aa5e057e98c
#
_entry.id   2598c15500b3fe2a37471aa5e057e98c
#
_cell.length_a   1.000
_cell.length_b   1.000
_cell.length_c   1.000
_cell.angle_alpha   90.00
_cell.angle_beta   90.00
_cell.angle_gamma   90.00
#
_symmetry.space_group_name_H-M   'P 1'
#
loop_
_entity.id
_entity.type
_entity.pdbx_description
1 polymer ?
#
loop_
_entity_poly.entity_id
_entity_poly.type
_entity_poly.pdbx_seq_one_letter_code
_entity_poly.pdbx_strand_id
1 'polypeptide(L)'
;MKLGKLFTDLIIRPVLDQLDVAAGAKGAMNTQAAINLILMIVAHESGKLTYSKQVRGPALGFTQMEPATFNWLVEWLGKTRPHLLDAMGMFGPTGEHDSLMMVISPQYAVAAARMNLLRFPETLPEADDLEGLARYAKKYWNTYAGKATEADYLNAYKSMVGDEK
;
A
#
# COMPACT_ATOMS: atom_id res chain seq x y z
N MET A 1 0.70 -5.33 -22.21
CA MET A 1 -0.03 -4.81 -21.03
C MET A 1 1.00 -4.26 -20.05
N LYS A 2 0.76 -3.06 -19.54
CA LYS A 2 1.73 -2.40 -18.65
C LYS A 2 1.72 -3.02 -17.26
N LEU A 3 2.88 -3.13 -16.63
CA LEU A 3 3.06 -3.79 -15.34
C LEU A 3 2.19 -3.16 -14.23
N GLY A 4 2.10 -1.84 -14.19
CA GLY A 4 1.27 -1.13 -13.22
C GLY A 4 -0.22 -1.44 -13.36
N LYS A 5 -0.72 -1.51 -14.60
CA LYS A 5 -2.11 -1.93 -14.84
C LYS A 5 -2.35 -3.37 -14.38
N LEU A 6 -1.44 -4.27 -14.72
CA LEU A 6 -1.54 -5.68 -14.34
C LEU A 6 -1.57 -5.84 -12.81
N PHE A 7 -0.65 -5.17 -12.12
CA PHE A 7 -0.61 -5.21 -10.65
C PHE A 7 -1.86 -4.59 -10.01
N THR A 8 -2.34 -3.50 -10.58
CA THR A 8 -3.60 -2.87 -10.13
C THR A 8 -4.78 -3.81 -10.28
N ASP A 9 -4.96 -4.40 -11.46
CA ASP A 9 -6.15 -5.21 -11.76
C ASP A 9 -6.14 -6.58 -11.05
N LEU A 10 -4.96 -7.18 -10.87
CA LEU A 10 -4.86 -8.53 -10.28
C LEU A 10 -4.60 -8.51 -8.77
N ILE A 11 -4.05 -7.43 -8.22
CA ILE A 11 -3.67 -7.39 -6.81
C ILE A 11 -4.40 -6.26 -6.07
N ILE A 12 -4.22 -4.98 -6.47
CA ILE A 12 -4.73 -3.87 -5.67
C ILE A 12 -6.27 -3.86 -5.62
N ARG A 13 -6.93 -3.86 -6.77
CA ARG A 13 -8.40 -3.77 -6.81
C ARG A 13 -9.08 -4.93 -6.09
N PRO A 14 -8.75 -6.20 -6.33
CA PRO A 14 -9.38 -7.31 -5.63
C PRO A 14 -9.20 -7.25 -4.12
N VAL A 15 -8.03 -6.83 -3.65
CA VAL A 15 -7.78 -6.63 -2.21
C VAL A 15 -8.68 -5.54 -1.65
N LEU A 16 -8.72 -4.37 -2.29
CA LEU A 16 -9.52 -3.24 -1.80
C LEU A 16 -11.03 -3.53 -1.87
N ASP A 17 -11.50 -4.30 -2.86
CA ASP A 17 -12.89 -4.75 -2.93
C ASP A 17 -13.26 -5.63 -1.73
N GLN A 18 -12.39 -6.56 -1.34
CA GLN A 18 -12.63 -7.40 -0.16
C GLN A 18 -12.58 -6.58 1.14
N LEU A 19 -11.71 -5.58 1.21
CA LEU A 19 -11.66 -4.67 2.37
C LEU A 19 -12.91 -3.77 2.45
N ASP A 20 -13.50 -3.37 1.33
CA ASP A 20 -14.79 -2.68 1.30
C ASP A 20 -15.90 -3.55 1.91
N VAL A 21 -15.94 -4.84 1.55
CA VAL A 21 -16.89 -5.80 2.14
C VAL A 21 -16.72 -5.87 3.66
N ALA A 22 -15.49 -6.00 4.14
CA ALA A 22 -15.21 -6.05 5.57
C ALA A 22 -15.53 -4.73 6.29
N ALA A 23 -15.35 -3.59 5.62
CA ALA A 23 -15.71 -2.27 6.15
C ALA A 23 -17.23 -2.02 6.13
N GLY A 24 -18.00 -2.86 5.44
CA GLY A 24 -19.45 -2.73 5.34
C GLY A 24 -19.94 -1.59 4.44
N ALA A 25 -19.05 -1.00 3.63
CA ALA A 25 -19.41 0.11 2.75
C ALA A 25 -18.53 0.12 1.48
N LYS A 26 -19.19 0.11 0.33
CA LYS A 26 -18.54 0.27 -0.98
C LYS A 26 -17.83 1.63 -1.05
N GLY A 27 -16.56 1.61 -1.47
CA GLY A 27 -15.73 2.82 -1.57
C GLY A 27 -15.13 3.30 -0.27
N ALA A 28 -15.33 2.58 0.85
CA ALA A 28 -14.65 2.90 2.11
C ALA A 28 -13.13 2.68 2.02
N MET A 29 -12.73 1.65 1.30
CA MET A 29 -11.34 1.27 1.09
C MET A 29 -10.90 1.41 -0.37
N ASN A 30 -11.78 1.04 -1.31
CA ASN A 30 -11.52 1.00 -2.75
C ASN A 30 -11.97 2.30 -3.41
N THR A 31 -11.10 3.31 -3.37
CA THR A 31 -11.22 4.54 -4.17
C THR A 31 -10.12 4.60 -5.21
N GLN A 32 -10.34 5.31 -6.32
CA GLN A 32 -9.29 5.46 -7.33
C GLN A 32 -8.06 6.19 -6.76
N ALA A 33 -8.26 7.14 -5.84
CA ALA A 33 -7.16 7.80 -5.12
C ALA A 33 -6.33 6.82 -4.30
N ALA A 34 -6.98 5.91 -3.56
CA ALA A 34 -6.28 4.87 -2.79
C ALA A 34 -5.51 3.90 -3.70
N ILE A 35 -6.10 3.50 -4.83
CA ILE A 35 -5.45 2.65 -5.83
C ILE A 35 -4.19 3.34 -6.38
N ASN A 36 -4.30 4.59 -6.82
CA ASN A 36 -3.18 5.34 -7.38
C ASN A 36 -2.07 5.56 -6.34
N LEU A 37 -2.42 5.89 -5.10
CA LEU A 37 -1.46 6.07 -4.02
C LEU A 37 -0.72 4.75 -3.69
N ILE A 38 -1.44 3.65 -3.56
CA ILE A 38 -0.81 2.34 -3.28
C ILE A 38 0.11 1.93 -4.43
N LEU A 39 -0.34 2.10 -5.68
CA LEU A 39 0.50 1.81 -6.84
C LEU A 39 1.75 2.70 -6.87
N MET A 40 1.61 3.98 -6.51
CA MET A 40 2.74 4.92 -6.42
C MET A 40 3.76 4.50 -5.36
N ILE A 41 3.29 4.08 -4.18
CA ILE A 41 4.14 3.55 -3.11
C ILE A 41 4.85 2.28 -3.61
N VAL A 42 4.12 1.31 -4.14
CA VAL A 42 4.70 0.08 -4.68
C VAL A 42 5.74 0.37 -5.77
N ALA A 43 5.44 1.26 -6.71
CA ALA A 43 6.34 1.61 -7.80
C ALA A 43 7.68 2.14 -7.30
N HIS A 44 7.65 3.03 -6.31
CA HIS A 44 8.86 3.63 -5.74
C HIS A 44 9.58 2.64 -4.82
N GLU A 45 8.89 2.10 -3.83
CA GLU A 45 9.49 1.32 -2.74
C GLU A 45 10.05 -0.02 -3.20
N SER A 46 9.41 -0.68 -4.14
CA SER A 46 9.86 -1.98 -4.68
C SER A 46 10.79 -1.88 -5.89
N GLY A 47 11.12 -0.68 -6.35
CA GLY A 47 11.82 -0.52 -7.63
C GLY A 47 11.02 -1.13 -8.78
N LYS A 48 9.74 -0.80 -8.87
CA LYS A 48 8.81 -1.31 -9.90
C LYS A 48 8.68 -2.85 -9.88
N LEU A 49 8.40 -3.40 -8.70
CA LEU A 49 8.26 -4.83 -8.42
C LEU A 49 9.56 -5.66 -8.56
N THR A 50 10.71 -5.01 -8.45
CA THR A 50 12.00 -5.70 -8.47
C THR A 50 12.32 -6.34 -7.12
N TYR A 51 11.98 -5.66 -6.02
CA TYR A 51 12.37 -6.06 -4.67
C TYR A 51 11.13 -6.29 -3.78
N SER A 52 10.97 -7.51 -3.27
CA SER A 52 9.98 -7.84 -2.24
C SER A 52 10.54 -7.77 -0.82
N LYS A 53 11.82 -7.47 -0.68
CA LYS A 53 12.53 -7.24 0.58
C LYS A 53 13.60 -6.19 0.37
N GLN A 54 13.75 -5.28 1.33
CA GLN A 54 14.75 -4.22 1.26
C GLN A 54 16.16 -4.80 1.21
N VAL A 55 16.97 -4.29 0.27
CA VAL A 55 18.40 -4.62 0.20
C VAL A 55 19.10 -3.93 1.37
N ARG A 56 19.71 -4.72 2.25
CA ARG A 56 20.43 -4.25 3.46
C ARG A 56 19.57 -3.43 4.43
N GLY A 57 18.28 -3.76 4.54
CA GLY A 57 17.37 -3.10 5.47
C GLY A 57 16.23 -3.99 5.93
N PRO A 58 15.41 -3.53 6.89
CA PRO A 58 14.38 -4.33 7.53
C PRO A 58 13.05 -4.36 6.78
N ALA A 59 12.82 -3.47 5.82
CA ALA A 59 11.50 -3.28 5.19
C ALA A 59 11.12 -4.47 4.30
N LEU A 60 9.84 -4.81 4.30
CA LEU A 60 9.29 -6.04 3.73
C LEU A 60 8.14 -5.78 2.77
N GLY A 61 8.01 -6.68 1.80
CA GLY A 61 6.97 -6.65 0.78
C GLY A 61 7.20 -5.56 -0.27
N PHE A 62 6.36 -5.52 -1.29
CA PHE A 62 6.47 -4.51 -2.36
C PHE A 62 6.15 -3.08 -1.88
N THR A 63 5.54 -2.92 -0.73
CA THR A 63 5.30 -1.63 -0.09
C THR A 63 6.43 -1.19 0.83
N GLN A 64 7.39 -2.07 1.09
CA GLN A 64 8.56 -1.81 1.97
C GLN A 64 8.16 -1.27 3.34
N MET A 65 7.21 -1.94 3.98
CA MET A 65 6.82 -1.64 5.36
C MET A 65 7.81 -2.26 6.34
N GLU A 66 8.25 -1.49 7.33
CA GLU A 66 9.11 -2.02 8.39
C GLU A 66 8.33 -2.90 9.38
N PRO A 67 8.95 -3.97 9.93
CA PRO A 67 8.29 -4.83 10.92
C PRO A 67 7.74 -4.09 12.13
N ALA A 68 8.43 -3.05 12.61
CA ALA A 68 7.96 -2.24 13.73
C ALA A 68 6.64 -1.52 13.41
N THR A 69 6.52 -0.94 12.22
CA THR A 69 5.28 -0.31 11.75
C THR A 69 4.16 -1.33 11.60
N PHE A 70 4.49 -2.50 11.04
CA PHE A 70 3.53 -3.60 10.89
C PHE A 70 3.00 -4.09 12.25
N ASN A 71 3.87 -4.35 13.21
CA ASN A 71 3.48 -4.81 14.54
C ASN A 71 2.59 -3.79 15.26
N TRP A 72 2.93 -2.51 15.17
CA TRP A 72 2.09 -1.44 15.68
C TRP A 72 0.71 -1.43 14.98
N LEU A 73 0.67 -1.58 13.65
CA LEU A 73 -0.58 -1.63 12.88
C LEU A 73 -1.48 -2.77 13.33
N VAL A 74 -0.93 -3.98 13.51
CA VAL A 74 -1.68 -5.16 13.97
C VAL A 74 -2.28 -4.91 15.35
N GLU A 75 -1.50 -4.36 16.28
CA GLU A 75 -1.96 -4.03 17.63
C GLU A 75 -3.07 -2.97 17.59
N TRP A 76 -2.89 -1.90 16.80
CA TRP A 76 -3.87 -0.84 16.66
C TRP A 76 -5.18 -1.32 16.04
N LEU A 77 -5.13 -2.11 14.97
CA LEU A 77 -6.32 -2.69 14.34
C LEU A 77 -7.03 -3.65 15.31
N GLY A 78 -6.29 -4.49 16.02
CA GLY A 78 -6.87 -5.42 17.00
C GLY A 78 -7.65 -4.71 18.09
N LYS A 79 -7.21 -3.53 18.51
CA LYS A 79 -7.90 -2.71 19.53
C LYS A 79 -9.06 -1.89 18.97
N THR A 80 -8.96 -1.40 17.73
CA THR A 80 -9.88 -0.39 17.21
C THR A 80 -10.81 -0.90 16.11
N ARG A 81 -10.34 -1.86 15.30
CA ARG A 81 -11.04 -2.37 14.12
C ARG A 81 -10.73 -3.85 13.87
N PRO A 82 -11.07 -4.75 14.83
CA PRO A 82 -10.70 -6.17 14.73
C PRO A 82 -11.24 -6.85 13.48
N HIS A 83 -12.41 -6.48 12.98
CA HIS A 83 -12.97 -6.99 11.73
C HIS A 83 -12.11 -6.67 10.49
N LEU A 84 -11.42 -5.54 10.48
CA LEU A 84 -10.48 -5.20 9.40
C LEU A 84 -9.16 -5.96 9.54
N LEU A 85 -8.73 -6.22 10.77
CA LEU A 85 -7.57 -7.09 11.02
C LEU A 85 -7.83 -8.51 10.52
N ASP A 86 -9.00 -9.06 10.83
CA ASP A 86 -9.43 -10.38 10.34
C ASP A 86 -9.44 -10.43 8.81
N ALA A 87 -10.00 -9.40 8.17
CA ALA A 87 -10.03 -9.29 6.72
C ALA A 87 -8.61 -9.23 6.11
N MET A 88 -7.69 -8.50 6.72
CA MET A 88 -6.28 -8.48 6.30
C MET A 88 -5.65 -9.87 6.40
N GLY A 89 -5.98 -10.63 7.46
CA GLY A 89 -5.49 -11.99 7.67
C GLY A 89 -5.88 -12.97 6.56
N MET A 90 -6.99 -12.74 5.88
CA MET A 90 -7.45 -13.58 4.75
C MET A 90 -6.49 -13.58 3.56
N PHE A 91 -5.66 -12.57 3.42
CA PHE A 91 -4.66 -12.47 2.34
C PHE A 91 -3.31 -13.12 2.71
N GLY A 92 -3.10 -13.47 3.96
CA GLY A 92 -1.92 -14.19 4.43
C GLY A 92 -2.07 -15.70 4.26
N PRO A 93 -0.97 -16.42 4.00
CA PRO A 93 -1.02 -17.87 3.73
C PRO A 93 -1.41 -18.70 4.95
N THR A 94 -1.26 -18.20 6.17
CA THR A 94 -1.52 -18.95 7.42
C THR A 94 -2.70 -18.41 8.22
N GLY A 95 -3.24 -17.25 7.86
CA GLY A 95 -4.23 -16.53 8.68
C GLY A 95 -3.65 -15.84 9.93
N GLU A 96 -2.40 -16.08 10.25
CA GLU A 96 -1.67 -15.39 11.33
C GLU A 96 -1.09 -14.06 10.83
N HIS A 97 -0.89 -13.12 11.76
CA HIS A 97 -0.33 -11.81 11.45
C HIS A 97 1.18 -11.80 11.73
N ASP A 98 1.96 -12.01 10.67
CA ASP A 98 3.41 -11.93 10.69
C ASP A 98 3.88 -11.01 9.55
N SER A 99 4.80 -10.11 9.85
CA SER A 99 5.37 -9.19 8.86
C SER A 99 6.01 -9.89 7.66
N LEU A 100 6.55 -11.09 7.83
CA LEU A 100 7.10 -11.90 6.73
C LEU A 100 6.04 -12.28 5.68
N MET A 101 4.75 -12.30 6.04
CA MET A 101 3.68 -12.55 5.08
C MET A 101 3.64 -11.51 3.96
N MET A 102 4.12 -10.28 4.21
CA MET A 102 4.23 -9.24 3.17
C MET A 102 5.23 -9.57 2.07
N VAL A 103 6.23 -10.41 2.36
CA VAL A 103 7.19 -10.89 1.34
C VAL A 103 6.58 -12.00 0.49
N ILE A 104 5.77 -12.85 1.11
CA ILE A 104 5.20 -14.06 0.48
C ILE A 104 3.94 -13.72 -0.31
N SER A 105 3.12 -12.78 0.20
CA SER A 105 1.84 -12.39 -0.39
C SER A 105 1.81 -10.89 -0.72
N PRO A 106 1.84 -10.54 -2.02
CA PRO A 106 1.61 -9.16 -2.46
C PRO A 106 0.25 -8.60 -2.01
N GLN A 107 -0.78 -9.45 -1.97
CA GLN A 107 -2.11 -9.08 -1.50
C GLN A 107 -2.08 -8.67 -0.02
N TYR A 108 -1.37 -9.43 0.82
CA TYR A 108 -1.22 -9.10 2.23
C TYR A 108 -0.47 -7.77 2.43
N ALA A 109 0.59 -7.54 1.65
CA ALA A 109 1.34 -6.27 1.68
C ALA A 109 0.45 -5.08 1.29
N VAL A 110 -0.38 -5.22 0.25
CA VAL A 110 -1.33 -4.18 -0.18
C VAL A 110 -2.40 -3.94 0.89
N ALA A 111 -2.95 -5.00 1.48
CA ALA A 111 -3.92 -4.87 2.58
C ALA A 111 -3.31 -4.13 3.78
N ALA A 112 -2.12 -4.53 4.22
CA ALA A 112 -1.41 -3.85 5.30
C ALA A 112 -1.14 -2.38 4.98
N ALA A 113 -0.73 -2.07 3.75
CA ALA A 113 -0.50 -0.69 3.32
C ALA A 113 -1.80 0.14 3.37
N ARG A 114 -2.91 -0.39 2.87
CA ARG A 114 -4.20 0.31 2.92
C ARG A 114 -4.65 0.56 4.36
N MET A 115 -4.51 -0.43 5.23
CA MET A 115 -4.83 -0.29 6.66
C MET A 115 -3.95 0.75 7.34
N ASN A 116 -2.65 0.76 7.04
CA ASN A 116 -1.74 1.75 7.60
C ASN A 116 -2.10 3.19 7.20
N LEU A 117 -2.59 3.40 5.99
CA LEU A 117 -3.03 4.72 5.52
C LEU A 117 -4.29 5.22 6.25
N LEU A 118 -5.13 4.34 6.81
CA LEU A 118 -6.32 4.72 7.58
C LEU A 118 -6.03 5.47 8.88
N ARG A 119 -4.85 5.31 9.44
CA ARG A 119 -4.47 5.96 10.71
C ARG A 119 -4.28 7.48 10.58
N PHE A 120 -4.10 7.97 9.36
CA PHE A 120 -3.87 9.39 9.11
C PHE A 120 -5.21 10.12 8.90
N PRO A 121 -5.45 11.23 9.62
CA PRO A 121 -6.72 11.95 9.55
C PRO A 121 -6.89 12.77 8.27
N GLU A 122 -5.78 13.06 7.57
CA GLU A 122 -5.82 13.83 6.32
C GLU A 122 -6.50 13.03 5.22
N THR A 123 -7.49 13.64 4.58
CA THR A 123 -8.18 13.05 3.42
C THR A 123 -7.20 12.85 2.26
N LEU A 124 -7.35 11.73 1.56
CA LEU A 124 -6.55 11.50 0.35
C LEU A 124 -6.82 12.62 -0.68
N PRO A 125 -5.79 13.08 -1.38
CA PRO A 125 -5.96 13.93 -2.56
C PRO A 125 -6.86 13.27 -3.61
N GLU A 126 -7.39 14.06 -4.53
CA GLU A 126 -8.18 13.54 -5.65
C GLU A 126 -7.33 12.58 -6.51
N ALA A 127 -8.00 11.66 -7.19
CA ALA A 127 -7.31 10.59 -7.93
C ALA A 127 -6.43 11.10 -9.08
N ASP A 128 -6.78 12.24 -9.67
CA ASP A 128 -6.05 12.91 -10.75
C ASP A 128 -5.00 13.92 -10.25
N ASP A 129 -5.03 14.28 -8.97
CA ASP A 129 -3.97 15.08 -8.33
C ASP A 129 -2.75 14.19 -7.98
N LEU A 130 -2.03 13.75 -9.01
CA LEU A 130 -0.88 12.88 -8.85
C LEU A 130 0.26 13.53 -8.05
N GLU A 131 0.41 14.84 -8.13
CA GLU A 131 1.39 15.57 -7.33
C GLU A 131 0.97 15.61 -5.86
N GLY A 132 -0.32 15.81 -5.58
CA GLY A 132 -0.88 15.70 -4.24
C GLY A 132 -0.69 14.31 -3.63
N LEU A 133 -0.93 13.26 -4.41
CA LEU A 133 -0.68 11.88 -3.98
C LEU A 133 0.81 11.63 -3.69
N ALA A 134 1.71 12.20 -4.49
CA ALA A 134 3.15 12.10 -4.24
C ALA A 134 3.58 12.83 -2.96
N ARG A 135 3.02 14.03 -2.68
CA ARG A 135 3.21 14.74 -1.40
C ARG A 135 2.69 13.90 -0.23
N TYR A 136 1.52 13.28 -0.37
CA TYR A 136 0.93 12.42 0.65
C TYR A 136 1.83 11.21 0.94
N ALA A 137 2.32 10.52 -0.11
CA ALA A 137 3.26 9.41 0.03
C ALA A 137 4.54 9.84 0.74
N LYS A 138 5.14 10.96 0.34
CA LYS A 138 6.34 11.49 0.99
C LYS A 138 6.10 11.79 2.47
N LYS A 139 4.98 12.43 2.79
CA LYS A 139 4.65 12.86 4.16
C LYS A 139 4.38 11.69 5.10
N TYR A 140 3.61 10.71 4.64
CA TYR A 140 3.05 9.67 5.51
C TYR A 140 3.70 8.30 5.35
N TRP A 141 4.24 7.98 4.17
CA TRP A 141 4.90 6.69 3.95
C TRP A 141 6.41 6.78 4.17
N ASN A 142 7.08 7.70 3.49
CA ASN A 142 8.53 7.86 3.58
C ASN A 142 8.98 8.67 4.79
N THR A 143 8.16 9.62 5.24
CA THR A 143 8.46 10.63 6.27
C THR A 143 9.54 11.64 5.86
N TYR A 144 9.67 12.72 6.64
CA TYR A 144 10.68 13.76 6.36
C TYR A 144 12.13 13.29 6.54
N ALA A 145 12.35 12.27 7.36
CA ALA A 145 13.69 11.70 7.59
C ALA A 145 14.15 10.80 6.43
N GLY A 146 13.23 10.30 5.60
CA GLY A 146 13.57 9.49 4.44
C GLY A 146 14.20 10.31 3.32
N LYS A 147 15.05 9.67 2.50
CA LYS A 147 15.80 10.33 1.41
C LYS A 147 14.97 10.57 0.15
N ALA A 148 13.87 9.83 -0.06
CA ALA A 148 13.03 9.98 -1.25
C ALA A 148 12.37 11.35 -1.28
N THR A 149 12.17 11.86 -2.50
CA THR A 149 11.44 13.10 -2.77
C THR A 149 10.04 12.81 -3.31
N GLU A 150 9.18 13.83 -3.34
CA GLU A 150 7.87 13.73 -4.01
C GLU A 150 8.03 13.37 -5.50
N ALA A 151 9.04 13.96 -6.16
CA ALA A 151 9.34 13.67 -7.55
C ALA A 151 9.74 12.21 -7.79
N ASP A 152 10.43 11.57 -6.84
CA ASP A 152 10.80 10.17 -6.94
C ASP A 152 9.56 9.26 -6.98
N TYR A 153 8.57 9.52 -6.11
CA TYR A 153 7.29 8.81 -6.12
C TYR A 153 6.52 9.01 -7.42
N LEU A 154 6.40 10.26 -7.87
CA LEU A 154 5.68 10.60 -9.09
C LEU A 154 6.33 9.97 -10.33
N ASN A 155 7.65 10.04 -10.45
CA ASN A 155 8.39 9.47 -11.57
C ASN A 155 8.30 7.95 -11.60
N ALA A 156 8.41 7.28 -10.44
CA ALA A 156 8.25 5.83 -10.35
C ALA A 156 6.84 5.40 -10.78
N TYR A 157 5.81 6.09 -10.33
CA TYR A 157 4.43 5.84 -10.73
C TYR A 157 4.25 6.00 -12.26
N LYS A 158 4.63 7.14 -12.84
CA LYS A 158 4.53 7.40 -14.27
C LYS A 158 5.26 6.35 -15.11
N SER A 159 6.44 5.93 -14.67
CA SER A 159 7.21 4.87 -15.32
C SER A 159 6.50 3.52 -15.30
N MET A 160 5.71 3.22 -14.26
CA MET A 160 5.03 1.94 -14.10
C MET A 160 3.67 1.89 -14.81
N VAL A 161 2.93 3.01 -14.85
CA VAL A 161 1.69 3.11 -15.63
C VAL A 161 1.97 3.41 -17.10
N GLY A 162 3.10 4.05 -17.40
CA GLY A 162 3.54 4.51 -18.71
C GLY A 162 2.73 5.72 -19.21
N ASP A 163 3.38 6.57 -19.99
CA ASP A 163 2.66 7.56 -20.77
C ASP A 163 1.91 6.81 -21.87
N GLU A 164 0.60 7.02 -21.97
CA GLU A 164 -0.11 6.74 -23.20
C GLU A 164 0.37 7.77 -24.22
N LYS A 165 1.25 7.34 -25.13
CA LYS A 165 1.54 8.07 -26.34
C LYS A 165 0.50 7.72 -27.37
#